data_612295e3300fe50d1a18d07483eee75c
#
_entry.id   612295e3300fe50d1a18d07483eee75c
#
_cell.length_a   1.000
_cell.length_b   1.000
_cell.length_c   1.000
_cell.angle_alpha   90.00
_cell.angle_beta   90.00
_cell.angle_gamma   90.00
#
_symmetry.space_group_name_H-M   'P 1'
#
loop_
_entity.id
_entity.type
_entity.pdbx_description
1 polymer ?
#
loop_
_entity_poly.entity_id
_entity_poly.type
_entity_poly.pdbx_seq_one_letter_code
_entity_poly.pdbx_strand_id
1 'polypeptide(L)'
;METAQISAGENVLIHAGAGAIGGMAVQIAAQRGCQVTATCSAANADYVRGLGAHVVIAYDTEDFTDLLSGQDVVFDLVGGDIHEKSCRVMNAGGRLVWLIASPFNDVSDTYGVSCKQAMIHDRRETLEHVAEAVAQGILWPQVSRRLPLIRAADAHRTLERGENSRGRIILEIGE
;
A
#
# COMPACT_ATOMS: atom_id res chain seq x y z
N MET A 1 2.78 -7.07 -5.97
CA MET A 1 2.88 -6.68 -7.38
C MET A 1 2.75 -7.87 -8.33
N GLU A 2 3.42 -8.99 -8.08
CA GLU A 2 3.28 -10.20 -8.92
C GLU A 2 1.84 -10.73 -8.97
N THR A 3 1.16 -10.82 -7.82
CA THR A 3 -0.24 -11.30 -7.75
C THR A 3 -1.20 -10.41 -8.54
N ALA A 4 -0.97 -9.10 -8.57
CA ALA A 4 -1.82 -8.13 -9.26
C ALA A 4 -1.49 -7.97 -10.75
N GLN A 5 -0.30 -8.37 -11.18
CA GLN A 5 0.18 -8.28 -12.57
C GLN A 5 -0.08 -6.89 -13.20
N ILE A 6 0.29 -5.82 -12.48
CA ILE A 6 0.08 -4.45 -12.95
C ILE A 6 0.87 -4.15 -14.23
N SER A 7 0.25 -3.38 -15.12
CA SER A 7 0.80 -2.95 -16.41
C SER A 7 0.81 -1.43 -16.54
N ALA A 8 1.70 -0.91 -17.38
CA ALA A 8 1.74 0.53 -17.66
C ALA A 8 0.40 1.04 -18.19
N GLY A 9 0.01 2.21 -17.75
CA GLY A 9 -1.24 2.87 -18.13
C GLY A 9 -2.46 2.46 -17.29
N GLU A 10 -2.38 1.41 -16.48
CA GLU A 10 -3.50 1.01 -15.61
C GLU A 10 -3.72 2.01 -14.46
N ASN A 11 -5.00 2.20 -14.10
CA ASN A 11 -5.42 2.94 -12.92
C ASN A 11 -5.30 2.06 -11.69
N VAL A 12 -4.41 2.42 -10.78
CA VAL A 12 -4.08 1.61 -9.59
C VAL A 12 -4.40 2.39 -8.32
N LEU A 13 -5.33 1.87 -7.52
CA LEU A 13 -5.64 2.39 -6.20
C LEU A 13 -4.86 1.64 -5.13
N ILE A 14 -4.17 2.36 -4.26
CA ILE A 14 -3.39 1.80 -3.16
C ILE A 14 -3.86 2.38 -1.84
N HIS A 15 -4.48 1.56 -1.00
CA HIS A 15 -4.88 1.98 0.34
C HIS A 15 -3.68 2.00 1.29
N ALA A 16 -3.75 2.87 2.32
CA ALA A 16 -2.68 3.08 3.29
C ALA A 16 -1.31 3.43 2.64
N GLY A 17 -1.31 4.31 1.63
CA GLY A 17 -0.12 4.67 0.84
C GLY A 17 1.05 5.26 1.63
N ALA A 18 0.81 5.80 2.84
CA ALA A 18 1.88 6.30 3.71
C ALA A 18 2.56 5.19 4.53
N GLY A 19 1.95 4.01 4.64
CA GLY A 19 2.50 2.89 5.40
C GLY A 19 3.71 2.24 4.74
N ALA A 20 4.38 1.35 5.46
CA ALA A 20 5.60 0.68 4.99
C ALA A 20 5.38 -0.13 3.69
N ILE A 21 4.26 -0.85 3.60
CA ILE A 21 3.92 -1.65 2.42
C ILE A 21 3.32 -0.74 1.33
N GLY A 22 2.37 0.12 1.70
CA GLY A 22 1.70 1.03 0.76
C GLY A 22 2.68 1.97 0.07
N GLY A 23 3.61 2.57 0.82
CA GLY A 23 4.62 3.46 0.24
C GLY A 23 5.56 2.77 -0.74
N MET A 24 5.92 1.50 -0.53
CA MET A 24 6.67 0.71 -1.51
C MET A 24 5.80 0.37 -2.72
N ALA A 25 4.52 0.04 -2.50
CA ALA A 25 3.59 -0.26 -3.59
C ALA A 25 3.37 0.97 -4.50
N VAL A 26 3.24 2.17 -3.93
CA VAL A 26 3.14 3.44 -4.67
C VAL A 26 4.34 3.63 -5.58
N GLN A 27 5.56 3.50 -5.04
CA GLN A 27 6.80 3.68 -5.80
C GLN A 27 6.90 2.68 -6.95
N ILE A 28 6.64 1.39 -6.69
CA ILE A 28 6.73 0.34 -7.73
C ILE A 28 5.68 0.55 -8.82
N ALA A 29 4.44 0.91 -8.46
CA ALA A 29 3.38 1.15 -9.43
C ALA A 29 3.67 2.37 -10.31
N ALA A 30 4.13 3.47 -9.70
CA ALA A 30 4.52 4.68 -10.42
C ALA A 30 5.65 4.41 -11.42
N GLN A 31 6.69 3.67 -11.01
CA GLN A 31 7.80 3.31 -11.90
C GLN A 31 7.40 2.39 -13.04
N ARG A 32 6.37 1.57 -12.84
CA ARG A 32 5.79 0.74 -13.92
C ARG A 32 4.91 1.54 -14.88
N GLY A 33 4.78 2.86 -14.69
CA GLY A 33 3.98 3.72 -15.55
C GLY A 33 2.48 3.62 -15.31
N CYS A 34 2.06 3.16 -14.12
CA CYS A 34 0.65 3.16 -13.74
C CYS A 34 0.17 4.56 -13.35
N GLN A 35 -1.13 4.82 -13.48
CA GLN A 35 -1.80 5.99 -12.91
C GLN A 35 -2.14 5.67 -11.45
N VAL A 36 -1.33 6.15 -10.52
CA VAL A 36 -1.42 5.76 -9.10
C VAL A 36 -2.29 6.74 -8.34
N THR A 37 -3.37 6.23 -7.76
CA THR A 37 -4.13 6.88 -6.70
C THR A 37 -3.81 6.20 -5.36
N ALA A 38 -3.57 6.98 -4.31
CA ALA A 38 -3.30 6.42 -3.00
C ALA A 38 -4.16 7.09 -1.91
N THR A 39 -4.61 6.31 -0.93
CA THR A 39 -5.28 6.85 0.26
C THR A 39 -4.30 6.97 1.43
N CYS A 40 -4.35 8.09 2.15
CA CYS A 40 -3.61 8.30 3.39
C CYS A 40 -4.35 9.35 4.25
N SER A 41 -3.84 9.70 5.43
CA SER A 41 -4.33 10.87 6.15
C SER A 41 -3.89 12.17 5.47
N ALA A 42 -4.64 13.26 5.62
CA ALA A 42 -4.31 14.57 5.06
C ALA A 42 -2.89 15.02 5.40
N ALA A 43 -2.45 14.76 6.64
CA ALA A 43 -1.09 15.08 7.11
C ALA A 43 0.03 14.35 6.34
N ASN A 44 -0.29 13.29 5.60
CA ASN A 44 0.66 12.51 4.83
C ASN A 44 0.54 12.71 3.31
N ALA A 45 -0.36 13.59 2.85
CA ALA A 45 -0.66 13.72 1.43
C ALA A 45 0.57 14.10 0.58
N ASP A 46 1.32 15.12 1.00
CA ASP A 46 2.52 15.55 0.26
C ASP A 46 3.62 14.49 0.27
N TYR A 47 3.76 13.78 1.38
CA TYR A 47 4.68 12.66 1.47
C TYR A 47 4.33 11.56 0.46
N VAL A 48 3.06 11.16 0.36
CA VAL A 48 2.61 10.11 -0.57
C VAL A 48 2.71 10.56 -2.03
N ARG A 49 2.45 11.85 -2.33
CA ARG A 49 2.75 12.42 -3.66
C ARG A 49 4.24 12.33 -4.00
N GLY A 50 5.11 12.63 -3.03
CA GLY A 50 6.55 12.50 -3.20
C GLY A 50 7.05 11.07 -3.47
N LEU A 51 6.25 10.05 -3.12
CA LEU A 51 6.51 8.65 -3.46
C LEU A 51 6.11 8.27 -4.90
N GLY A 52 5.41 9.16 -5.62
CA GLY A 52 4.98 8.95 -7.01
C GLY A 52 3.49 8.74 -7.20
N ALA A 53 2.64 8.98 -6.18
CA ALA A 53 1.20 8.97 -6.38
C ALA A 53 0.75 10.19 -7.20
N HIS A 54 -0.01 9.97 -8.26
CA HIS A 54 -0.59 11.02 -9.11
C HIS A 54 -1.75 11.72 -8.41
N VAL A 55 -2.59 10.93 -7.73
CA VAL A 55 -3.73 11.41 -6.93
C VAL A 55 -3.59 10.88 -5.51
N VAL A 56 -3.85 11.75 -4.53
CA VAL A 56 -3.90 11.37 -3.12
C VAL A 56 -5.22 11.79 -2.54
N ILE A 57 -5.93 10.85 -1.92
CA ILE A 57 -7.21 11.04 -1.27
C ILE A 57 -7.00 10.94 0.25
N ALA A 58 -7.38 11.98 0.96
CA ALA A 58 -7.24 12.06 2.41
C ALA A 58 -8.47 11.43 3.09
N TYR A 59 -8.35 10.17 3.50
CA TYR A 59 -9.46 9.39 4.06
C TYR A 59 -10.09 9.96 5.34
N ASP A 60 -9.43 10.90 6.00
CA ASP A 60 -9.90 11.62 7.18
C ASP A 60 -10.81 12.82 6.83
N THR A 61 -10.88 13.21 5.56
CA THR A 61 -11.69 14.33 5.06
C THR A 61 -12.50 13.99 3.81
N GLU A 62 -12.21 12.90 3.13
CA GLU A 62 -12.78 12.54 1.83
C GLU A 62 -13.14 11.05 1.79
N ASP A 63 -14.25 10.68 1.14
CA ASP A 63 -14.55 9.28 0.80
C ASP A 63 -14.11 9.01 -0.64
N PHE A 64 -13.23 8.06 -0.83
CA PHE A 64 -12.71 7.71 -2.15
C PHE A 64 -13.78 7.19 -3.10
N THR A 65 -14.89 6.65 -2.58
CA THR A 65 -16.00 6.14 -3.41
C THR A 65 -16.78 7.27 -4.11
N ASP A 66 -16.73 8.48 -3.58
CA ASP A 66 -17.35 9.66 -4.20
C ASP A 66 -16.45 10.29 -5.29
N LEU A 67 -15.15 9.99 -5.25
CA LEU A 67 -14.13 10.64 -6.07
C LEU A 67 -13.59 9.76 -7.18
N LEU A 68 -13.71 8.43 -7.04
CA LEU A 68 -13.09 7.47 -7.95
C LEU A 68 -14.10 6.57 -8.65
N SER A 69 -13.72 6.22 -9.86
CA SER A 69 -14.31 5.13 -10.64
C SER A 69 -13.25 4.58 -11.60
N GLY A 70 -13.50 3.44 -12.19
CA GLY A 70 -12.67 2.95 -13.28
C GLY A 70 -11.27 2.48 -12.87
N GLN A 71 -11.12 1.93 -11.66
CA GLN A 71 -9.85 1.39 -11.21
C GLN A 71 -9.65 -0.02 -11.77
N ASP A 72 -8.49 -0.27 -12.37
CA ASP A 72 -8.14 -1.58 -12.94
C ASP A 72 -7.56 -2.51 -11.88
N VAL A 73 -6.82 -1.93 -10.93
CA VAL A 73 -6.20 -2.68 -9.83
C VAL A 73 -6.37 -1.95 -8.51
N VAL A 74 -6.67 -2.71 -7.46
CA VAL A 74 -6.67 -2.19 -6.07
C VAL A 74 -5.74 -3.02 -5.20
N PHE A 75 -4.89 -2.34 -4.44
CA PHE A 75 -4.15 -2.92 -3.32
C PHE A 75 -4.87 -2.55 -2.02
N ASP A 76 -5.62 -3.51 -1.47
CA ASP A 76 -6.28 -3.36 -0.18
C ASP A 76 -5.34 -3.76 0.96
N LEU A 77 -4.81 -2.76 1.65
CA LEU A 77 -3.92 -2.92 2.80
C LEU A 77 -4.62 -2.56 4.12
N VAL A 78 -5.94 -2.44 4.10
CA VAL A 78 -6.77 -2.04 5.25
C VAL A 78 -7.77 -3.13 5.62
N GLY A 79 -8.52 -3.66 4.64
CA GLY A 79 -9.55 -4.67 4.86
C GLY A 79 -10.87 -4.12 5.41
N GLY A 80 -11.72 -5.01 5.92
CA GLY A 80 -13.04 -4.65 6.43
C GLY A 80 -13.93 -4.01 5.36
N ASP A 81 -14.65 -2.94 5.70
CA ASP A 81 -15.56 -2.24 4.79
C ASP A 81 -14.85 -1.63 3.56
N ILE A 82 -13.55 -1.33 3.68
CA ILE A 82 -12.76 -0.80 2.57
C ILE A 82 -12.68 -1.80 1.42
N HIS A 83 -12.69 -3.10 1.72
CA HIS A 83 -12.65 -4.15 0.70
C HIS A 83 -13.84 -4.05 -0.26
N GLU A 84 -15.08 -4.03 0.27
CA GLU A 84 -16.29 -3.90 -0.55
C GLU A 84 -16.33 -2.53 -1.26
N LYS A 85 -16.05 -1.45 -0.55
CA LYS A 85 -15.98 -0.11 -1.12
C LYS A 85 -15.00 -0.04 -2.31
N SER A 86 -13.89 -0.75 -2.23
CA SER A 86 -12.90 -0.83 -3.31
C SER A 86 -13.46 -1.51 -4.54
N CYS A 87 -14.22 -2.61 -4.38
CA CYS A 87 -14.84 -3.29 -5.52
C CYS A 87 -15.82 -2.38 -6.29
N ARG A 88 -16.50 -1.44 -5.61
CA ARG A 88 -17.45 -0.50 -6.23
C ARG A 88 -16.81 0.49 -7.21
N VAL A 89 -15.55 0.84 -6.99
CA VAL A 89 -14.83 1.82 -7.82
C VAL A 89 -14.02 1.17 -8.95
N MET A 90 -14.06 -0.15 -9.06
CA MET A 90 -13.29 -0.91 -10.05
C MET A 90 -14.03 -1.07 -11.39
N ASN A 91 -13.25 -1.24 -12.42
CA ASN A 91 -13.73 -1.72 -13.71
C ASN A 91 -14.13 -3.20 -13.62
N ALA A 92 -15.11 -3.63 -14.41
CA ALA A 92 -15.37 -5.05 -14.61
C ALA A 92 -14.11 -5.75 -15.14
N GLY A 93 -13.78 -6.91 -14.57
CA GLY A 93 -12.52 -7.60 -14.83
C GLY A 93 -11.31 -7.06 -14.06
N GLY A 94 -11.50 -6.04 -13.22
CA GLY A 94 -10.46 -5.51 -12.35
C GLY A 94 -9.94 -6.53 -11.33
N ARG A 95 -8.79 -6.24 -10.74
CA ARG A 95 -8.08 -7.13 -9.82
C ARG A 95 -7.84 -6.45 -8.47
N LEU A 96 -8.45 -6.95 -7.41
CA LEU A 96 -8.19 -6.54 -6.04
C LEU A 96 -7.23 -7.52 -5.38
N VAL A 97 -6.13 -7.01 -4.85
CA VAL A 97 -5.16 -7.80 -4.09
C VAL A 97 -5.09 -7.29 -2.66
N TRP A 98 -5.26 -8.20 -1.71
CA TRP A 98 -5.28 -7.87 -0.29
C TRP A 98 -4.21 -8.64 0.50
N LEU A 99 -3.73 -8.05 1.61
CA LEU A 99 -2.68 -8.60 2.48
C LEU A 99 -3.14 -8.82 3.92
N ILE A 100 -4.21 -8.14 4.34
CA ILE A 100 -4.64 -8.13 5.73
C ILE A 100 -5.72 -9.19 5.97
N ALA A 101 -5.57 -9.97 7.03
CA ALA A 101 -6.50 -11.01 7.43
C ALA A 101 -7.74 -10.44 8.20
N SER A 102 -8.22 -9.27 7.82
CA SER A 102 -9.45 -8.72 8.40
C SER A 102 -10.66 -9.41 7.75
N PRO A 103 -11.69 -9.78 8.51
CA PRO A 103 -12.90 -10.32 7.91
C PRO A 103 -13.47 -9.35 6.88
N PHE A 104 -13.83 -9.83 5.71
CA PHE A 104 -14.52 -9.08 4.68
C PHE A 104 -15.59 -9.95 4.01
N ASN A 105 -16.58 -9.30 3.41
CA ASN A 105 -17.54 -9.98 2.57
C ASN A 105 -16.95 -10.09 1.16
N ASP A 106 -16.89 -11.29 0.62
CA ASP A 106 -16.52 -11.48 -0.78
C ASP A 106 -17.71 -11.09 -1.66
N VAL A 107 -17.53 -9.96 -2.34
CA VAL A 107 -18.52 -9.41 -3.28
C VAL A 107 -17.96 -9.38 -4.72
N SER A 108 -16.92 -10.12 -4.98
CA SER A 108 -16.21 -10.14 -6.26
C SER A 108 -17.16 -10.45 -7.44
N ASP A 109 -18.02 -11.44 -7.30
CA ASP A 109 -19.01 -11.81 -8.32
C ASP A 109 -20.03 -10.68 -8.59
N THR A 110 -20.42 -9.94 -7.54
CA THR A 110 -21.38 -8.83 -7.67
C THR A 110 -20.85 -7.71 -8.55
N TYR A 111 -19.54 -7.43 -8.46
CA TYR A 111 -18.88 -6.36 -9.20
C TYR A 111 -18.10 -6.85 -10.43
N GLY A 112 -18.08 -8.15 -10.68
CA GLY A 112 -17.35 -8.75 -11.80
C GLY A 112 -15.85 -8.52 -11.72
N VAL A 113 -15.29 -8.55 -10.51
CA VAL A 113 -13.85 -8.35 -10.24
C VAL A 113 -13.20 -9.62 -9.71
N SER A 114 -11.88 -9.69 -9.69
CA SER A 114 -11.11 -10.79 -9.10
C SER A 114 -10.45 -10.34 -7.82
N CYS A 115 -10.82 -10.97 -6.69
CA CYS A 115 -10.19 -10.71 -5.39
C CYS A 115 -9.24 -11.83 -5.02
N LYS A 116 -7.98 -11.50 -4.71
CA LYS A 116 -6.94 -12.48 -4.37
C LYS A 116 -6.10 -12.03 -3.20
N GLN A 117 -5.80 -12.95 -2.29
CA GLN A 117 -4.80 -12.69 -1.27
C GLN A 117 -3.41 -12.65 -1.92
N ALA A 118 -2.62 -11.65 -1.54
CA ALA A 118 -1.24 -11.60 -2.00
C ALA A 118 -0.45 -12.76 -1.39
N MET A 119 0.20 -13.54 -2.25
CA MET A 119 1.11 -14.58 -1.81
C MET A 119 2.48 -13.96 -1.53
N ILE A 120 2.95 -14.13 -0.30
CA ILE A 120 4.30 -13.72 0.08
C ILE A 120 5.22 -14.93 -0.12
N HIS A 121 6.20 -14.77 -0.98
CA HIS A 121 7.24 -15.76 -1.20
C HIS A 121 8.58 -15.19 -0.74
N ASP A 122 9.09 -15.72 0.37
CA ASP A 122 10.43 -15.39 0.89
C ASP A 122 11.49 -16.06 0.02
N ARG A 123 11.75 -15.47 -1.15
CA ARG A 123 12.77 -15.94 -2.07
C ARG A 123 13.96 -15.00 -2.03
N ARG A 124 15.15 -15.59 -2.06
CA ARG A 124 16.40 -14.86 -2.10
C ARG A 124 16.47 -13.90 -3.29
N GLU A 125 16.04 -14.37 -4.47
CA GLU A 125 16.04 -13.57 -5.70
C GLU A 125 15.15 -12.33 -5.58
N THR A 126 14.01 -12.44 -4.88
CA THR A 126 13.12 -11.31 -4.63
C THR A 126 13.78 -10.26 -3.74
N LEU A 127 14.49 -10.69 -2.69
CA LEU A 127 15.23 -9.81 -1.80
C LEU A 127 16.40 -9.13 -2.53
N GLU A 128 17.13 -9.86 -3.36
CA GLU A 128 18.23 -9.35 -4.18
C GLU A 128 17.73 -8.27 -5.15
N HIS A 129 16.62 -8.49 -5.85
CA HIS A 129 16.00 -7.50 -6.74
C HIS A 129 15.57 -6.23 -5.99
N VAL A 130 14.98 -6.37 -4.79
CA VAL A 130 14.60 -5.20 -3.98
C VAL A 130 15.84 -4.44 -3.50
N ALA A 131 16.85 -5.16 -3.03
CA ALA A 131 18.11 -4.56 -2.58
C ALA A 131 18.81 -3.81 -3.72
N GLU A 132 18.83 -4.38 -4.91
CA GLU A 132 19.41 -3.75 -6.10
C GLU A 132 18.63 -2.49 -6.50
N ALA A 133 17.30 -2.52 -6.50
CA ALA A 133 16.46 -1.36 -6.76
C ALA A 133 16.68 -0.23 -5.73
N VAL A 134 16.91 -0.59 -4.46
CA VAL A 134 17.28 0.38 -3.42
C VAL A 134 18.70 0.95 -3.66
N ALA A 135 19.67 0.11 -4.00
CA ALA A 135 21.02 0.55 -4.28
C ALA A 135 21.11 1.50 -5.49
N GLN A 136 20.24 1.31 -6.47
CA GLN A 136 20.11 2.16 -7.65
C GLN A 136 19.31 3.44 -7.41
N GLY A 137 18.76 3.63 -6.19
CA GLY A 137 17.89 4.77 -5.86
C GLY A 137 16.53 4.73 -6.54
N ILE A 138 16.11 3.57 -7.02
CA ILE A 138 14.81 3.33 -7.65
C ILE A 138 13.72 3.18 -6.59
N LEU A 139 14.02 2.48 -5.49
CA LEU A 139 13.13 2.30 -4.35
C LEU A 139 13.77 2.86 -3.09
N TRP A 140 12.97 3.49 -2.27
CA TRP A 140 13.42 4.10 -1.02
C TRP A 140 12.63 3.52 0.14
N PRO A 141 13.27 2.68 0.99
CA PRO A 141 12.65 2.14 2.17
C PRO A 141 12.22 3.26 3.13
N GLN A 142 10.98 3.19 3.56
CA GLN A 142 10.39 4.21 4.41
C GLN A 142 10.65 3.88 5.89
N VAL A 143 11.67 4.48 6.46
CA VAL A 143 12.01 4.36 7.89
C VAL A 143 11.55 5.62 8.61
N SER A 144 10.55 5.49 9.48
CA SER A 144 10.00 6.60 10.26
C SER A 144 10.81 6.90 11.51
N ARG A 145 11.30 5.87 12.17
CA ARG A 145 12.09 5.96 13.42
C ARG A 145 13.13 4.85 13.49
N ARG A 146 14.24 5.17 14.16
CA ARG A 146 15.28 4.21 14.58
C ARG A 146 15.33 4.19 16.08
N LEU A 147 15.23 3.02 16.68
CA LEU A 147 15.30 2.84 18.12
C LEU A 147 16.29 1.71 18.45
N PRO A 148 17.08 1.81 19.52
CA PRO A 148 17.88 0.69 19.95
C PRO A 148 16.99 -0.48 20.37
N LEU A 149 17.47 -1.72 20.19
CA LEU A 149 16.72 -2.94 20.47
C LEU A 149 16.11 -2.98 21.88
N ILE A 150 16.83 -2.46 22.87
CA ILE A 150 16.34 -2.38 24.26
C ILE A 150 15.04 -1.57 24.39
N ARG A 151 14.71 -0.71 23.43
CA ARG A 151 13.49 0.08 23.38
C ARG A 151 12.39 -0.53 22.50
N ALA A 152 12.45 -1.81 22.20
CA ALA A 152 11.43 -2.51 21.40
C ALA A 152 10.01 -2.34 21.95
N ALA A 153 9.84 -2.39 23.27
CA ALA A 153 8.54 -2.15 23.91
C ALA A 153 7.96 -0.76 23.63
N ASP A 154 8.80 0.27 23.50
CA ASP A 154 8.35 1.62 23.14
C ASP A 154 7.92 1.69 21.67
N ALA A 155 8.61 0.96 20.78
CA ALA A 155 8.21 0.83 19.38
C ALA A 155 6.81 0.21 19.27
N HIS A 156 6.54 -0.88 20.01
CA HIS A 156 5.23 -1.52 20.04
C HIS A 156 4.14 -0.57 20.54
N ARG A 157 4.37 0.13 21.66
CA ARG A 157 3.43 1.11 22.20
C ARG A 157 3.12 2.23 21.20
N THR A 158 4.12 2.70 20.46
CA THR A 158 3.94 3.70 19.40
C THR A 158 3.01 3.18 18.31
N LEU A 159 3.18 1.93 17.87
CA LEU A 159 2.32 1.30 16.86
C LEU A 159 0.89 1.09 17.39
N GLU A 160 0.73 0.56 18.60
CA GLU A 160 -0.57 0.32 19.25
C GLU A 160 -1.40 1.59 19.42
N ARG A 161 -0.74 2.74 19.66
CA ARG A 161 -1.39 4.05 19.76
C ARG A 161 -1.66 4.72 18.42
N GLY A 162 -1.29 4.09 17.30
CA GLY A 162 -1.42 4.70 15.97
C GLY A 162 -0.53 5.92 15.74
N GLU A 163 0.51 6.10 16.56
CA GLU A 163 1.41 7.27 16.48
C GLU A 163 2.45 7.17 15.35
N ASN A 164 2.53 6.02 14.67
CA ASN A 164 3.39 5.82 13.52
C ASN A 164 2.57 5.86 12.23
N SER A 165 2.39 7.03 11.67
CA SER A 165 1.57 7.25 10.48
C SER A 165 2.32 7.06 9.15
N ARG A 166 3.66 6.84 9.17
CA ARG A 166 4.50 6.68 7.99
C ARG A 166 5.46 5.52 8.14
N GLY A 167 5.72 4.81 7.05
CA GLY A 167 6.79 3.83 6.95
C GLY A 167 6.87 2.85 8.10
N ARG A 168 8.08 2.49 8.49
CA ARG A 168 8.37 1.46 9.51
C ARG A 168 9.31 1.98 10.58
N ILE A 169 9.06 1.60 11.83
CA ILE A 169 10.04 1.73 12.92
C ILE A 169 11.01 0.55 12.80
N ILE A 170 12.30 0.82 12.83
CA ILE A 170 13.34 -0.21 12.88
C ILE A 170 14.03 -0.23 14.24
N LEU A 171 14.47 -1.42 14.65
CA LEU A 171 15.25 -1.61 15.86
C LEU A 171 16.70 -1.83 15.45
N GLU A 172 17.60 -1.01 16.02
CA GLU A 172 19.03 -1.13 15.80
C GLU A 172 19.62 -2.09 16.84
N ILE A 173 20.31 -3.10 16.33
CA ILE A 173 21.10 -4.01 17.15
C ILE A 173 22.48 -3.37 17.20
N GLY A 174 22.75 -2.62 18.28
CA GLY A 174 24.03 -1.95 18.48
C GLY A 174 25.12 -2.94 18.86
N GLU A 175 26.37 -2.52 18.66
CA GLU A 175 27.54 -3.15 19.25
C GLU A 175 27.45 -3.16 20.77
#